data_b48d5701c635220ddbec8827701918e1
#
_entry.id   b48d5701c635220ddbec8827701918e1
#
_cell.length_a   1.000
_cell.length_b   1.000
_cell.length_c   1.000
_cell.angle_alpha   90.00
_cell.angle_beta   90.00
_cell.angle_gamma   90.00
#
_symmetry.space_group_name_H-M   'P 1'
#
loop_
_entity.id
_entity.type
_entity.pdbx_description
1 polymer ?
#
loop_
_entity_poly.entity_id
_entity_poly.type
_entity_poly.pdbx_seq_one_letter_code
_entity_poly.pdbx_strand_id
1 'polypeptide(L)'
;MLNKIFFLILFFLLQLTSSAQDFLAGAATRTINPEKDSLYIAGGKANRPFIDVHDNLYVKAVVLSNSNNNLTILTFDCIGLLYPQLQEIRAKIKMELPSINAEHIVMSSTHTHAGPDVVGIWGKDLAHSGVNDKHMQLIVNRAVEAIKEATEVRKPVSISYGTGSFGEDWVKNISEPSELDRSVSIIKFSDSKGKNIAMLTNFACHPTIMDDASTAASSDYVWGYYKYLDSAQGGVNMFLQGAIGGWIQPEGVPHTYDYANYYGSSLGKYAYELTKNKSTSKNIFFTSAKVNFPLANPSFQMLSKAGIIKRDFGKTVSSEIAYFTIGDACFATHPGESSPALSLATKSLMDNKGPKFILGLSQDALGYIVKPSFFDMSNKIPHSEYLTGMSIGPATMGIILSTLQMLIKN
;
A
#
# COMPACT_ATOMS: atom_id res chain seq x y z
N MET A 1 -31.50 12.42 -58.69
CA MET A 1 -30.40 11.54 -58.27
C MET A 1 -29.41 12.25 -57.34
N LEU A 2 -29.10 13.53 -57.51
CA LEU A 2 -28.14 14.27 -56.68
C LEU A 2 -28.56 14.38 -55.19
N ASN A 3 -29.86 14.56 -54.87
CA ASN A 3 -30.32 14.74 -53.49
C ASN A 3 -30.25 13.46 -52.62
N LYS A 4 -30.20 12.29 -53.20
CA LYS A 4 -30.03 11.03 -52.42
C LYS A 4 -28.59 10.73 -52.04
N ILE A 5 -27.64 11.23 -52.82
CA ILE A 5 -26.18 11.07 -52.56
C ILE A 5 -25.75 12.02 -51.43
N PHE A 6 -26.32 13.23 -51.37
CA PHE A 6 -25.99 14.20 -50.29
C PHE A 6 -26.50 13.73 -48.89
N PHE A 7 -27.62 13.03 -48.82
CA PHE A 7 -28.13 12.46 -47.56
C PHE A 7 -27.33 11.24 -47.06
N LEU A 8 -26.75 10.45 -47.98
CA LEU A 8 -25.90 9.30 -47.62
C LEU A 8 -24.53 9.74 -47.08
N ILE A 9 -23.96 10.82 -47.62
CA ILE A 9 -22.67 11.35 -47.15
C ILE A 9 -22.82 12.04 -45.77
N LEU A 10 -23.95 12.69 -45.51
CA LEU A 10 -24.21 13.29 -44.18
C LEU A 10 -24.46 12.24 -43.09
N PHE A 11 -25.03 11.06 -43.46
CA PHE A 11 -25.22 9.96 -42.50
C PHE A 11 -23.92 9.21 -42.21
N PHE A 12 -22.93 9.23 -43.09
CA PHE A 12 -21.62 8.57 -42.88
C PHE A 12 -20.67 9.44 -42.07
N LEU A 13 -20.87 10.77 -42.05
CA LEU A 13 -20.06 11.69 -41.24
C LEU A 13 -20.53 11.77 -39.75
N LEU A 14 -21.70 11.24 -39.43
CA LEU A 14 -22.24 11.20 -38.07
C LEU A 14 -21.86 9.94 -37.25
N GLN A 15 -21.11 9.02 -37.87
CA GLN A 15 -20.73 7.75 -37.18
C GLN A 15 -19.29 7.68 -36.65
N LEU A 16 -18.54 8.76 -36.63
CA LEU A 16 -17.13 8.71 -36.22
C LEU A 16 -16.76 9.58 -35.01
N THR A 17 -17.65 9.71 -34.04
CA THR A 17 -17.23 10.06 -32.70
C THR A 17 -17.60 8.96 -31.73
N SER A 18 -17.02 7.78 -31.93
CA SER A 18 -16.76 6.92 -30.77
C SER A 18 -15.75 7.70 -29.93
N SER A 19 -16.25 8.50 -29.01
CA SER A 19 -15.45 9.09 -27.94
C SER A 19 -14.73 7.93 -27.26
N ALA A 20 -13.49 7.70 -27.65
CA ALA A 20 -12.64 6.78 -26.90
C ALA A 20 -12.72 7.26 -25.44
N GLN A 21 -13.34 6.46 -24.60
CA GLN A 21 -13.56 6.77 -23.20
C GLN A 21 -12.23 7.17 -22.55
N ASP A 22 -12.09 8.45 -22.19
CA ASP A 22 -10.85 8.95 -21.62
C ASP A 22 -10.61 8.32 -20.26
N PHE A 23 -9.46 7.67 -20.13
CA PHE A 23 -8.94 7.23 -18.85
C PHE A 23 -8.05 8.34 -18.32
N LEU A 24 -8.45 8.93 -17.20
CA LEU A 24 -7.76 10.07 -16.60
C LEU A 24 -6.97 9.60 -15.38
N ALA A 25 -5.77 10.13 -15.22
CA ALA A 25 -4.98 10.00 -14.01
C ALA A 25 -4.41 11.35 -13.59
N GLY A 26 -4.43 11.60 -12.30
CA GLY A 26 -3.70 12.68 -11.67
C GLY A 26 -3.02 12.17 -10.41
N ALA A 27 -1.92 12.77 -10.02
CA ALA A 27 -1.14 12.33 -8.88
C ALA A 27 -0.50 13.51 -8.16
N ALA A 28 -0.37 13.39 -6.85
CA ALA A 28 0.26 14.40 -5.99
C ALA A 28 0.98 13.76 -4.81
N THR A 29 1.91 14.52 -4.22
CA THR A 29 2.70 14.12 -3.07
C THR A 29 2.64 15.21 -2.00
N ARG A 30 2.52 14.81 -0.73
CA ARG A 30 2.63 15.71 0.43
C ARG A 30 3.57 15.13 1.45
N THR A 31 4.41 16.01 2.01
CA THR A 31 5.32 15.64 3.10
C THR A 31 4.54 15.46 4.40
N ILE A 32 4.85 14.36 5.11
CA ILE A 32 4.32 14.03 6.43
C ILE A 32 5.43 13.91 7.47
N ASN A 33 6.51 14.68 7.32
CA ASN A 33 7.61 14.68 8.28
C ASN A 33 7.10 15.03 9.68
N PRO A 34 7.66 14.39 10.71
CA PRO A 34 7.38 14.78 12.08
C PRO A 34 7.89 16.19 12.38
N GLU A 35 7.12 16.95 13.14
CA GLU A 35 7.61 18.17 13.79
C GLU A 35 8.38 17.77 15.06
N LYS A 36 9.40 18.59 15.43
CA LYS A 36 10.21 18.33 16.62
C LYS A 36 9.34 18.51 17.84
N ASP A 37 8.84 17.45 18.45
CA ASP A 37 8.41 17.39 19.86
C ASP A 37 7.74 16.05 20.20
N SER A 38 8.35 15.35 21.17
CA SER A 38 7.75 14.18 21.86
C SER A 38 7.24 13.07 20.93
N LEU A 39 8.01 12.72 19.90
CA LEU A 39 7.71 11.62 18.98
C LEU A 39 8.65 10.45 19.20
N TYR A 40 8.13 9.25 19.00
CA TYR A 40 8.88 8.00 19.02
C TYR A 40 8.84 7.36 17.62
N ILE A 41 9.95 6.73 17.25
CA ILE A 41 10.05 6.00 15.97
C ILE A 41 9.45 4.61 16.19
N ALA A 42 8.57 4.23 15.25
CA ALA A 42 7.95 2.91 15.19
C ALA A 42 8.90 1.84 14.62
N GLY A 43 8.56 0.57 14.89
CA GLY A 43 9.31 -0.59 14.46
C GLY A 43 10.49 -0.94 15.39
N GLY A 44 10.98 -2.17 15.33
CA GLY A 44 12.04 -2.63 16.22
C GLY A 44 11.69 -2.49 17.70
N LYS A 45 12.61 -1.98 18.52
CA LYS A 45 12.38 -1.78 19.95
C LYS A 45 11.63 -0.48 20.25
N ALA A 46 10.86 -0.46 21.33
CA ALA A 46 10.22 0.74 21.86
C ALA A 46 11.26 1.76 22.41
N ASN A 47 10.77 2.96 22.72
CA ASN A 47 11.57 4.05 23.31
C ASN A 47 12.74 4.51 22.43
N ARG A 48 12.49 4.70 21.13
CA ARG A 48 13.41 5.38 20.21
C ARG A 48 12.89 6.79 19.95
N PRO A 49 13.38 7.81 20.71
CA PRO A 49 12.93 9.18 20.50
C PRO A 49 13.39 9.67 19.13
N PHE A 50 12.49 10.37 18.45
CA PHE A 50 12.78 11.04 17.19
C PHE A 50 13.75 12.21 17.41
N ILE A 51 14.80 12.30 16.61
CA ILE A 51 15.82 13.35 16.71
C ILE A 51 15.82 14.25 15.49
N ASP A 52 15.77 13.68 14.27
CA ASP A 52 15.93 14.42 13.03
C ASP A 52 15.24 13.70 11.85
N VAL A 53 15.25 14.31 10.67
CA VAL A 53 14.76 13.76 9.41
C VAL A 53 15.95 13.54 8.48
N HIS A 54 16.22 12.29 8.12
CA HIS A 54 17.22 11.96 7.12
C HIS A 54 16.68 12.19 5.70
N ASP A 55 15.49 11.68 5.43
CA ASP A 55 14.76 11.88 4.18
C ASP A 55 13.27 12.07 4.44
N ASN A 56 12.61 12.74 3.50
CA ASN A 56 11.20 13.08 3.67
C ASN A 56 10.32 11.84 3.67
N LEU A 57 9.41 11.79 4.62
CA LEU A 57 8.26 10.88 4.62
C LEU A 57 7.10 11.52 3.85
N TYR A 58 6.38 10.71 3.09
CA TYR A 58 5.33 11.19 2.21
C TYR A 58 4.00 10.47 2.41
N VAL A 59 2.91 11.19 2.15
CA VAL A 59 1.70 10.61 1.59
C VAL A 59 1.66 10.92 0.11
N LYS A 60 1.42 9.89 -0.70
CA LYS A 60 1.30 10.00 -2.15
C LYS A 60 -0.09 9.53 -2.57
N ALA A 61 -0.71 10.27 -3.49
CA ALA A 61 -2.05 10.00 -3.99
C ALA A 61 -2.05 9.85 -5.50
N VAL A 62 -2.80 8.89 -6.00
CA VAL A 62 -3.18 8.75 -7.41
C VAL A 62 -4.69 8.68 -7.49
N VAL A 63 -5.30 9.57 -8.28
CA VAL A 63 -6.73 9.60 -8.56
C VAL A 63 -6.96 9.21 -10.02
N LEU A 64 -7.65 8.10 -10.20
CA LEU A 64 -8.00 7.54 -11.50
C LEU A 64 -9.48 7.70 -11.77
N SER A 65 -9.86 7.97 -13.00
CA SER A 65 -11.26 8.01 -13.41
C SER A 65 -11.44 7.64 -14.88
N ASN A 66 -12.58 7.06 -15.15
CA ASN A 66 -13.16 6.94 -16.48
C ASN A 66 -14.62 7.43 -16.45
N SER A 67 -15.38 7.30 -17.52
CA SER A 67 -16.78 7.79 -17.55
C SER A 67 -17.68 7.14 -16.49
N ASN A 68 -17.33 5.96 -15.96
CA ASN A 68 -18.21 5.15 -15.11
C ASN A 68 -17.75 5.11 -13.64
N ASN A 69 -16.43 5.19 -13.40
CA ASN A 69 -15.85 4.93 -12.08
C ASN A 69 -14.70 5.90 -11.76
N ASN A 70 -14.49 6.11 -10.47
CA ASN A 70 -13.27 6.69 -9.93
C ASN A 70 -12.66 5.76 -8.88
N LEU A 71 -11.35 5.80 -8.75
CA LEU A 71 -10.57 5.04 -7.78
C LEU A 71 -9.43 5.92 -7.30
N THR A 72 -9.25 5.99 -6.01
CA THR A 72 -8.13 6.69 -5.38
C THR A 72 -7.24 5.70 -4.66
N ILE A 73 -5.93 5.80 -4.87
CA ILE A 73 -4.93 4.99 -4.16
C ILE A 73 -4.00 5.93 -3.40
N LEU A 74 -3.83 5.67 -2.12
CA LEU A 74 -2.89 6.36 -1.24
C LEU A 74 -1.84 5.39 -0.73
N THR A 75 -0.61 5.89 -0.60
CA THR A 75 0.43 5.23 0.19
C THR A 75 1.02 6.21 1.19
N PHE A 76 1.35 5.71 2.39
CA PHE A 76 1.90 6.48 3.51
C PHE A 76 3.24 5.91 3.92
N ASP A 77 4.24 6.76 4.06
CA ASP A 77 5.54 6.35 4.61
C ASP A 77 5.45 6.29 6.14
N CYS A 78 4.83 5.24 6.65
CA CYS A 78 4.67 4.93 8.06
C CYS A 78 4.58 3.42 8.28
N ILE A 79 4.62 3.00 9.55
CA ILE A 79 4.59 1.58 9.95
C ILE A 79 3.26 0.89 9.58
N GLY A 80 2.14 1.61 9.58
CA GLY A 80 0.81 1.08 9.28
C GLY A 80 -0.28 1.90 9.94
N LEU A 81 -1.35 2.22 9.21
CA LEU A 81 -2.50 2.93 9.73
C LEU A 81 -3.61 1.96 10.10
N LEU A 82 -4.16 2.14 11.30
CA LEU A 82 -5.28 1.35 11.81
C LEU A 82 -6.60 1.74 11.11
N TYR A 83 -7.52 0.80 10.98
CA TYR A 83 -8.81 1.02 10.34
C TYR A 83 -9.56 2.28 10.83
N PRO A 84 -9.66 2.62 12.15
CA PRO A 84 -10.30 3.86 12.59
C PRO A 84 -9.63 5.12 12.03
N GLN A 85 -8.30 5.17 11.91
CA GLN A 85 -7.57 6.30 11.34
C GLN A 85 -7.87 6.46 9.84
N LEU A 86 -8.00 5.35 9.11
CA LEU A 86 -8.40 5.35 7.71
C LEU A 86 -9.85 5.82 7.53
N GLN A 87 -10.75 5.47 8.47
CA GLN A 87 -12.13 5.97 8.46
C GLN A 87 -12.20 7.48 8.72
N GLU A 88 -11.29 8.03 9.57
CA GLU A 88 -11.18 9.49 9.76
C GLU A 88 -10.78 10.20 8.46
N ILE A 89 -9.80 9.67 7.74
CA ILE A 89 -9.41 10.20 6.41
C ILE A 89 -10.60 10.16 5.45
N ARG A 90 -11.32 9.02 5.36
CA ARG A 90 -12.52 8.89 4.50
C ARG A 90 -13.62 9.86 4.86
N ALA A 91 -13.89 10.04 6.17
CA ALA A 91 -14.90 10.99 6.64
C ALA A 91 -14.57 12.42 6.22
N LYS A 92 -13.30 12.82 6.34
CA LYS A 92 -12.85 14.15 5.92
C LYS A 92 -12.93 14.33 4.40
N ILE A 93 -12.54 13.33 3.62
CA ILE A 93 -12.69 13.34 2.16
C ILE A 93 -14.17 13.49 1.75
N LYS A 94 -15.04 12.71 2.37
CA LYS A 94 -16.49 12.79 2.08
C LYS A 94 -17.07 14.18 2.32
N MET A 95 -16.54 14.89 3.33
CA MET A 95 -16.97 16.24 3.68
C MET A 95 -16.35 17.30 2.75
N GLU A 96 -15.05 17.23 2.46
CA GLU A 96 -14.30 18.27 1.76
C GLU A 96 -14.21 18.05 0.24
N LEU A 97 -14.29 16.81 -0.23
CA LEU A 97 -14.12 16.42 -1.63
C LEU A 97 -15.29 15.54 -2.11
N PRO A 98 -16.53 16.04 -2.15
CA PRO A 98 -17.73 15.25 -2.44
C PRO A 98 -17.74 14.63 -3.86
N SER A 99 -16.90 15.08 -4.77
CA SER A 99 -16.72 14.48 -6.10
C SER A 99 -15.89 13.17 -6.08
N ILE A 100 -15.22 12.88 -4.97
CA ILE A 100 -14.45 11.64 -4.77
C ILE A 100 -15.34 10.64 -4.03
N ASN A 101 -15.45 9.43 -4.59
CA ASN A 101 -16.13 8.35 -3.87
C ASN A 101 -15.24 7.85 -2.73
N ALA A 102 -15.57 8.22 -1.50
CA ALA A 102 -14.80 7.85 -0.30
C ALA A 102 -14.77 6.34 -0.04
N GLU A 103 -15.72 5.57 -0.59
CA GLU A 103 -15.72 4.10 -0.49
C GLU A 103 -14.75 3.45 -1.50
N HIS A 104 -14.38 4.16 -2.60
CA HIS A 104 -13.42 3.69 -3.61
C HIS A 104 -12.02 4.24 -3.34
N ILE A 105 -11.60 4.23 -2.08
CA ILE A 105 -10.26 4.67 -1.67
C ILE A 105 -9.50 3.49 -1.08
N VAL A 106 -8.37 3.18 -1.71
CA VAL A 106 -7.41 2.20 -1.21
C VAL A 106 -6.26 2.92 -0.52
N MET A 107 -5.98 2.56 0.72
CA MET A 107 -4.94 3.15 1.54
C MET A 107 -3.96 2.07 1.99
N SER A 108 -2.68 2.26 1.75
CA SER A 108 -1.60 1.33 2.07
C SER A 108 -0.45 2.06 2.76
N SER A 109 0.34 1.35 3.55
CA SER A 109 1.54 1.89 4.20
C SER A 109 2.79 1.21 3.65
N THR A 110 3.93 1.93 3.57
CA THR A 110 5.21 1.36 3.15
C THR A 110 5.84 0.46 4.20
N HIS A 111 5.40 0.60 5.44
CA HIS A 111 5.90 -0.12 6.61
C HIS A 111 7.32 0.26 7.02
N THR A 112 7.73 1.51 6.79
CA THR A 112 9.04 1.95 7.28
C THR A 112 9.15 1.84 8.80
N HIS A 113 10.25 1.26 9.28
CA HIS A 113 10.60 1.17 10.70
C HIS A 113 11.40 2.41 11.19
N ALA A 114 11.39 3.47 10.39
CA ALA A 114 12.02 4.74 10.71
C ALA A 114 11.07 5.93 10.54
N GLY A 115 9.76 5.71 10.71
CA GLY A 115 8.73 6.75 10.79
C GLY A 115 8.19 6.90 12.21
N PRO A 116 7.45 7.99 12.51
CA PRO A 116 6.78 8.17 13.79
C PRO A 116 5.79 7.05 14.12
N ASP A 117 5.66 6.73 15.41
CA ASP A 117 4.66 5.77 15.89
C ASP A 117 3.23 6.30 15.64
N VAL A 118 2.49 5.58 14.81
CA VAL A 118 1.09 5.86 14.47
C VAL A 118 0.14 4.78 15.01
N VAL A 119 0.68 3.74 15.68
CA VAL A 119 -0.06 2.62 16.26
C VAL A 119 -0.19 2.74 17.77
N GLY A 120 0.92 3.10 18.46
CA GLY A 120 0.97 3.39 19.90
C GLY A 120 1.92 2.52 20.72
N ILE A 121 2.44 1.43 20.17
CA ILE A 121 3.20 0.42 20.93
C ILE A 121 4.71 0.71 21.04
N TRP A 122 5.21 1.76 20.40
CA TRP A 122 6.62 2.14 20.42
C TRP A 122 6.93 3.39 21.26
N GLY A 123 6.01 3.78 22.16
CA GLY A 123 6.17 4.90 23.07
C GLY A 123 7.34 4.75 24.05
N LYS A 124 7.41 5.67 25.00
CA LYS A 124 8.47 5.71 26.02
C LYS A 124 8.60 4.39 26.80
N ASP A 125 7.49 3.76 27.10
CA ASP A 125 7.37 2.49 27.80
C ASP A 125 6.00 1.86 27.50
N LEU A 126 5.74 0.69 28.06
CA LEU A 126 4.49 -0.08 27.85
C LEU A 126 3.23 0.59 28.44
N ALA A 127 3.35 1.67 29.19
CA ALA A 127 2.23 2.41 29.77
C ALA A 127 1.91 3.71 29.01
N HIS A 128 2.71 4.08 28.03
CA HIS A 128 2.57 5.33 27.29
C HIS A 128 2.51 5.08 25.78
N SER A 129 1.41 5.51 25.17
CA SER A 129 1.29 5.48 23.70
C SER A 129 2.35 6.34 23.03
N GLY A 130 2.95 5.84 21.96
CA GLY A 130 3.88 6.61 21.14
C GLY A 130 3.18 7.52 20.12
N VAL A 131 1.86 7.42 19.99
CA VAL A 131 1.08 8.23 19.02
C VAL A 131 1.02 9.68 19.44
N ASN A 132 1.40 10.57 18.55
CA ASN A 132 1.22 12.01 18.69
C ASN A 132 0.01 12.48 17.87
N ASP A 133 -1.01 13.04 18.54
CA ASP A 133 -2.27 13.44 17.88
C ASP A 133 -2.11 14.56 16.86
N LYS A 134 -1.16 15.49 17.06
CA LYS A 134 -0.87 16.55 16.09
C LYS A 134 -0.27 15.96 14.82
N HIS A 135 0.61 14.97 14.94
CA HIS A 135 1.20 14.30 13.81
C HIS A 135 0.15 13.47 13.05
N MET A 136 -0.74 12.78 13.77
CA MET A 136 -1.87 12.08 13.13
C MET A 136 -2.79 13.03 12.36
N GLN A 137 -3.11 14.19 12.95
CA GLN A 137 -3.90 15.22 12.26
C GLN A 137 -3.19 15.78 11.03
N LEU A 138 -1.85 15.93 11.08
CA LEU A 138 -1.05 16.29 9.91
C LEU A 138 -1.21 15.25 8.79
N ILE A 139 -1.07 13.95 9.10
CA ILE A 139 -1.23 12.86 8.12
C ILE A 139 -2.61 12.93 7.46
N VAL A 140 -3.68 13.08 8.26
CA VAL A 140 -5.07 13.17 7.76
C VAL A 140 -5.23 14.36 6.82
N ASN A 141 -4.74 15.54 7.20
CA ASN A 141 -4.83 16.76 6.39
C ASN A 141 -4.05 16.62 5.08
N ARG A 142 -2.82 16.11 5.14
CA ARG A 142 -1.95 15.92 3.98
C ARG A 142 -2.50 14.89 3.00
N ALA A 143 -3.20 13.86 3.49
CA ALA A 143 -3.90 12.90 2.63
C ALA A 143 -5.00 13.58 1.81
N VAL A 144 -5.84 14.40 2.45
CA VAL A 144 -6.92 15.16 1.76
C VAL A 144 -6.35 16.16 0.75
N GLU A 145 -5.30 16.91 1.14
CA GLU A 145 -4.62 17.84 0.23
C GLU A 145 -4.01 17.13 -0.99
N ALA A 146 -3.40 15.97 -0.80
CA ALA A 146 -2.84 15.18 -1.90
C ALA A 146 -3.93 14.71 -2.87
N ILE A 147 -5.05 14.22 -2.35
CA ILE A 147 -6.20 13.79 -3.19
C ILE A 147 -6.78 14.98 -3.95
N LYS A 148 -6.95 16.13 -3.28
CA LYS A 148 -7.46 17.34 -3.91
C LYS A 148 -6.62 17.74 -5.12
N GLU A 149 -5.32 17.92 -4.93
CA GLU A 149 -4.41 18.25 -6.02
C GLU A 149 -4.39 17.18 -7.12
N ALA A 150 -4.28 15.90 -6.75
CA ALA A 150 -4.32 14.80 -7.72
C ALA A 150 -5.62 14.82 -8.56
N THR A 151 -6.74 15.24 -7.96
CA THR A 151 -8.03 15.37 -8.64
C THR A 151 -8.02 16.52 -9.64
N GLU A 152 -7.46 17.68 -9.27
CA GLU A 152 -7.40 18.88 -10.08
C GLU A 152 -6.47 18.76 -11.30
N VAL A 153 -5.37 17.99 -11.16
CA VAL A 153 -4.37 17.81 -12.23
C VAL A 153 -4.61 16.59 -13.13
N ARG A 154 -5.77 15.94 -13.02
CA ARG A 154 -6.10 14.77 -13.85
C ARG A 154 -6.09 15.10 -15.33
N LYS A 155 -5.54 14.23 -16.13
CA LYS A 155 -5.49 14.32 -17.59
C LYS A 155 -5.53 12.95 -18.25
N PRO A 156 -5.83 12.87 -19.56
CA PRO A 156 -5.81 11.62 -20.30
C PRO A 156 -4.43 10.96 -20.25
N VAL A 157 -4.43 9.65 -20.00
CA VAL A 157 -3.20 8.85 -19.91
C VAL A 157 -3.31 7.52 -20.67
N SER A 158 -2.16 7.01 -21.05
CA SER A 158 -1.94 5.61 -21.42
C SER A 158 -1.47 4.80 -20.22
N ILE A 159 -1.82 3.51 -20.21
CA ILE A 159 -1.43 2.57 -19.16
C ILE A 159 -0.37 1.63 -19.72
N SER A 160 0.73 1.46 -19.00
CA SER A 160 1.72 0.40 -19.25
C SER A 160 2.00 -0.37 -17.96
N TYR A 161 2.49 -1.60 -18.08
CA TYR A 161 2.72 -2.46 -16.94
C TYR A 161 3.88 -3.41 -17.17
N GLY A 162 4.33 -4.04 -16.09
CA GLY A 162 5.37 -5.06 -16.11
C GLY A 162 5.34 -5.92 -14.86
N THR A 163 5.94 -7.10 -14.97
CA THR A 163 6.16 -8.02 -13.85
C THR A 163 7.55 -8.61 -13.94
N GLY A 164 8.13 -8.91 -12.78
CA GLY A 164 9.44 -9.53 -12.69
C GLY A 164 9.70 -10.13 -11.31
N SER A 165 10.92 -10.54 -11.03
CA SER A 165 11.38 -11.04 -9.74
C SER A 165 12.63 -10.26 -9.31
N PHE A 166 12.72 -9.92 -8.02
CA PHE A 166 13.82 -9.10 -7.51
C PHE A 166 14.18 -9.49 -6.07
N GLY A 167 15.39 -9.14 -5.63
CA GLY A 167 15.81 -9.26 -4.24
C GLY A 167 16.35 -10.65 -3.86
N GLU A 168 16.82 -11.46 -4.80
CA GLU A 168 17.32 -12.83 -4.55
C GLU A 168 18.48 -12.86 -3.56
N ASP A 169 19.37 -11.87 -3.63
CA ASP A 169 20.60 -11.86 -2.83
C ASP A 169 20.38 -11.36 -1.40
N TRP A 170 19.39 -10.48 -1.17
CA TRP A 170 19.27 -9.77 0.10
C TRP A 170 17.91 -9.87 0.79
N VAL A 171 16.83 -10.28 0.11
CA VAL A 171 15.52 -10.48 0.72
C VAL A 171 15.38 -11.93 1.17
N LYS A 172 15.12 -12.14 2.46
CA LYS A 172 14.94 -13.48 3.06
C LYS A 172 13.62 -13.53 3.84
N ASN A 173 13.04 -14.71 3.90
CA ASN A 173 12.02 -15.06 4.89
C ASN A 173 12.71 -15.72 6.06
N ILE A 174 12.68 -15.07 7.22
CA ILE A 174 13.43 -15.55 8.39
C ILE A 174 12.75 -16.75 9.07
N SER A 175 11.43 -16.80 9.04
CA SER A 175 10.67 -17.88 9.68
C SER A 175 10.52 -19.12 8.81
N GLU A 176 10.32 -18.95 7.50
CA GLU A 176 10.14 -20.02 6.53
C GLU A 176 10.93 -19.73 5.25
N PRO A 177 12.26 -19.99 5.22
CA PRO A 177 13.16 -19.56 4.13
C PRO A 177 12.77 -20.00 2.72
N SER A 178 12.01 -21.08 2.58
CA SER A 178 11.52 -21.58 1.28
C SER A 178 10.27 -20.86 0.77
N GLU A 179 9.56 -20.11 1.62
CA GLU A 179 8.34 -19.39 1.24
C GLU A 179 8.63 -17.91 0.98
N LEU A 180 8.67 -17.53 -0.27
CA LEU A 180 8.87 -16.13 -0.68
C LEU A 180 8.02 -15.79 -1.90
N ASP A 181 7.48 -14.58 -1.90
CA ASP A 181 6.90 -13.94 -3.08
C ASP A 181 7.82 -12.79 -3.52
N ARG A 182 8.74 -13.08 -4.43
CA ARG A 182 9.74 -12.13 -4.96
C ARG A 182 9.23 -11.29 -6.12
N SER A 183 7.94 -11.38 -6.42
CA SER A 183 7.41 -10.67 -7.58
C SER A 183 7.46 -9.16 -7.39
N VAL A 184 7.85 -8.48 -8.46
CA VAL A 184 7.68 -7.03 -8.65
C VAL A 184 6.57 -6.82 -9.66
N SER A 185 5.48 -6.17 -9.27
CA SER A 185 4.38 -5.80 -10.15
C SER A 185 4.33 -4.29 -10.32
N ILE A 186 4.18 -3.83 -11.57
CA ILE A 186 4.24 -2.41 -11.89
C ILE A 186 3.08 -2.02 -12.79
N ILE A 187 2.50 -0.85 -12.52
CA ILE A 187 1.61 -0.13 -13.42
C ILE A 187 2.04 1.33 -13.50
N LYS A 188 2.08 1.88 -14.72
CA LYS A 188 2.50 3.25 -15.00
C LYS A 188 1.47 3.96 -15.86
N PHE A 189 1.20 5.20 -15.50
CA PHE A 189 0.32 6.11 -16.21
C PHE A 189 1.14 7.22 -16.86
N SER A 190 1.07 7.33 -18.19
CA SER A 190 1.83 8.34 -18.93
C SER A 190 0.90 9.20 -19.78
N ASP A 191 1.18 10.49 -19.85
CA ASP A 191 0.43 11.40 -20.73
C ASP A 191 0.71 11.17 -22.22
N SER A 192 0.05 11.93 -23.09
CA SER A 192 0.19 11.81 -24.55
C SER A 192 1.61 12.08 -25.07
N LYS A 193 2.46 12.72 -24.27
CA LYS A 193 3.87 12.98 -24.57
C LYS A 193 4.81 11.92 -23.97
N GLY A 194 4.26 10.90 -23.33
CA GLY A 194 5.03 9.85 -22.65
C GLY A 194 5.60 10.26 -21.28
N LYS A 195 5.24 11.46 -20.77
CA LYS A 195 5.67 11.89 -19.44
C LYS A 195 4.97 11.06 -18.37
N ASN A 196 5.74 10.56 -17.39
CA ASN A 196 5.20 9.87 -16.24
C ASN A 196 4.29 10.78 -15.41
N ILE A 197 3.04 10.34 -15.16
CA ILE A 197 2.12 10.96 -14.21
C ILE A 197 2.22 10.25 -12.88
N ALA A 198 2.08 8.92 -12.91
CA ALA A 198 2.27 8.09 -11.75
C ALA A 198 2.80 6.71 -12.14
N MET A 199 3.58 6.11 -11.26
CA MET A 199 4.01 4.72 -11.33
C MET A 199 3.82 4.08 -9.96
N LEU A 200 3.13 2.94 -9.94
CA LEU A 200 2.90 2.14 -8.75
C LEU A 200 3.73 0.87 -8.86
N THR A 201 4.54 0.59 -7.84
CA THR A 201 5.37 -0.62 -7.75
C THR A 201 5.00 -1.38 -6.49
N ASN A 202 4.64 -2.65 -6.63
CA ASN A 202 4.39 -3.56 -5.52
C ASN A 202 5.58 -4.51 -5.37
N PHE A 203 6.11 -4.59 -4.17
CA PHE A 203 7.23 -5.46 -3.81
C PHE A 203 7.15 -5.81 -2.32
N ALA A 204 7.55 -7.02 -1.94
CA ALA A 204 7.48 -7.52 -0.57
C ALA A 204 8.86 -7.55 0.08
N CYS A 205 9.14 -6.57 0.92
CA CYS A 205 10.32 -6.55 1.80
C CYS A 205 10.12 -5.49 2.89
N HIS A 206 10.42 -5.81 4.15
CA HIS A 206 10.42 -4.83 5.23
C HIS A 206 11.42 -3.70 4.93
N PRO A 207 11.03 -2.43 5.08
CA PRO A 207 11.98 -1.31 5.06
C PRO A 207 12.70 -1.21 6.41
N THR A 208 13.66 -2.12 6.60
CA THR A 208 14.41 -2.33 7.86
C THR A 208 15.91 -2.41 7.63
N ILE A 209 16.43 -1.79 6.56
CA ILE A 209 17.90 -1.71 6.39
C ILE A 209 18.50 -0.91 7.54
N MET A 210 17.88 0.20 7.94
CA MET A 210 18.33 0.98 9.10
C MET A 210 17.91 0.36 10.43
N ASP A 211 16.76 -0.31 10.47
CA ASP A 211 16.16 -0.92 11.66
C ASP A 211 16.36 -0.07 12.94
N ASP A 212 16.87 -0.66 14.03
CA ASP A 212 17.14 0.04 15.29
C ASP A 212 18.36 0.98 15.25
N ALA A 213 19.11 1.00 14.15
CA ALA A 213 20.34 1.79 14.02
C ALA A 213 20.08 3.30 13.85
N SER A 214 18.82 3.72 13.55
CA SER A 214 18.50 5.13 13.34
C SER A 214 17.46 5.65 14.31
N THR A 215 17.65 6.93 14.69
CA THR A 215 16.67 7.78 15.37
C THR A 215 16.18 8.93 14.49
N ALA A 216 16.61 8.97 13.24
CA ALA A 216 16.12 9.90 12.22
C ALA A 216 14.96 9.28 11.43
N ALA A 217 13.96 10.11 11.08
CA ALA A 217 12.89 9.69 10.20
C ALA A 217 13.41 9.42 8.79
N SER A 218 13.00 8.31 8.22
CA SER A 218 13.39 7.87 6.88
C SER A 218 12.35 6.88 6.33
N SER A 219 12.17 6.87 5.01
CA SER A 219 11.45 5.77 4.35
C SER A 219 12.34 4.56 4.05
N ASP A 220 13.55 4.49 4.65
CA ASP A 220 14.51 3.40 4.50
C ASP A 220 14.90 3.18 3.02
N TYR A 221 15.00 1.94 2.52
CA TYR A 221 15.32 1.69 1.12
C TYR A 221 14.28 2.25 0.14
N VAL A 222 13.05 2.50 0.59
CA VAL A 222 12.01 3.13 -0.23
C VAL A 222 12.41 4.55 -0.64
N TRP A 223 13.19 5.26 0.20
CA TRP A 223 13.81 6.53 -0.18
C TRP A 223 14.73 6.39 -1.41
N GLY A 224 15.62 5.39 -1.43
CA GLY A 224 16.47 5.14 -2.59
C GLY A 224 15.67 4.83 -3.87
N TYR A 225 14.58 4.07 -3.74
CA TYR A 225 13.62 3.80 -4.81
C TYR A 225 12.99 5.10 -5.35
N TYR A 226 12.48 5.97 -4.48
CA TYR A 226 11.93 7.27 -4.88
C TYR A 226 12.98 8.13 -5.57
N LYS A 227 14.16 8.28 -4.96
CA LYS A 227 15.26 9.10 -5.47
C LYS A 227 15.67 8.71 -6.90
N TYR A 228 15.80 7.41 -7.17
CA TYR A 228 16.14 6.92 -8.50
C TYR A 228 15.04 7.28 -9.52
N LEU A 229 13.79 6.96 -9.24
CA LEU A 229 12.70 7.15 -10.18
C LEU A 229 12.35 8.62 -10.42
N ASP A 230 12.42 9.45 -9.37
CA ASP A 230 12.20 10.89 -9.49
C ASP A 230 13.23 11.53 -10.42
N SER A 231 14.50 11.06 -10.36
CA SER A 231 15.56 11.49 -11.27
C SER A 231 15.39 10.92 -12.69
N ALA A 232 15.00 9.64 -12.83
CA ALA A 232 14.95 8.95 -14.11
C ALA A 232 13.72 9.30 -14.97
N GLN A 233 12.57 9.58 -14.34
CA GLN A 233 11.31 9.79 -15.08
C GLN A 233 10.40 10.88 -14.52
N GLY A 234 10.65 11.36 -13.30
CA GLY A 234 9.76 12.30 -12.60
C GLY A 234 8.36 11.72 -12.32
N GLY A 235 7.36 12.61 -12.17
CA GLY A 235 6.00 12.23 -11.79
C GLY A 235 5.92 11.74 -10.35
N VAL A 236 4.84 11.04 -9.99
CA VAL A 236 4.65 10.49 -8.65
C VAL A 236 4.93 8.98 -8.68
N ASN A 237 5.99 8.56 -8.00
CA ASN A 237 6.40 7.17 -7.89
C ASN A 237 5.96 6.64 -6.53
N MET A 238 5.09 5.60 -6.50
CA MET A 238 4.51 5.02 -5.30
C MET A 238 5.08 3.63 -5.05
N PHE A 239 5.50 3.38 -3.83
CA PHE A 239 5.82 2.04 -3.33
C PHE A 239 4.60 1.49 -2.60
N LEU A 240 4.17 0.30 -2.97
CA LEU A 240 3.07 -0.43 -2.35
C LEU A 240 3.63 -1.69 -1.72
N GLN A 241 3.57 -1.77 -0.40
CA GLN A 241 4.11 -2.91 0.33
C GLN A 241 3.41 -4.20 -0.06
N GLY A 242 4.17 -5.28 -0.17
CA GLY A 242 3.67 -6.62 -0.45
C GLY A 242 3.39 -7.44 0.82
N ALA A 243 3.43 -8.76 0.68
CA ALA A 243 3.23 -9.71 1.75
C ALA A 243 4.54 -9.96 2.51
N ILE A 244 4.67 -9.37 3.69
CA ILE A 244 5.91 -9.35 4.50
C ILE A 244 5.83 -10.15 5.80
N GLY A 245 4.71 -10.80 6.11
CA GLY A 245 4.53 -11.63 7.29
C GLY A 245 5.43 -12.87 7.28
N GLY A 246 5.98 -13.25 8.46
CA GLY A 246 7.05 -14.24 8.59
C GLY A 246 8.44 -13.61 8.55
N TRP A 247 8.51 -12.27 8.66
CA TRP A 247 9.71 -11.46 8.53
C TRP A 247 10.41 -11.61 7.17
N ILE A 248 9.76 -11.07 6.14
CA ILE A 248 10.38 -10.89 4.83
C ILE A 248 11.17 -9.58 4.88
N GLN A 249 12.48 -9.67 5.03
CA GLN A 249 13.33 -8.52 5.33
C GLN A 249 14.67 -8.56 4.60
N PRO A 250 15.41 -7.44 4.55
CA PRO A 250 16.81 -7.45 4.19
C PRO A 250 17.62 -8.28 5.21
N GLU A 251 18.49 -9.16 4.72
CA GLU A 251 19.30 -10.00 5.58
C GLU A 251 20.75 -10.04 5.08
N GLY A 252 21.70 -9.97 6.01
CA GLY A 252 23.12 -9.96 5.69
C GLY A 252 23.62 -8.66 5.04
N VAL A 253 22.90 -7.56 5.25
CA VAL A 253 23.24 -6.22 4.70
C VAL A 253 23.68 -5.28 5.82
N PRO A 254 24.62 -4.35 5.56
CA PRO A 254 24.98 -3.33 6.55
C PRO A 254 23.85 -2.35 6.81
N HIS A 255 23.66 -1.98 8.07
CA HIS A 255 22.63 -1.04 8.53
C HIS A 255 23.08 0.42 8.31
N THR A 256 23.13 0.86 7.06
CA THR A 256 23.53 2.23 6.69
C THR A 256 22.61 2.82 5.62
N TYR A 257 22.50 4.16 5.60
CA TYR A 257 21.76 4.87 4.57
C TYR A 257 22.32 4.67 3.16
N ASP A 258 23.64 4.44 3.02
CA ASP A 258 24.24 4.13 1.71
C ASP A 258 23.69 2.81 1.15
N TYR A 259 23.55 1.79 1.99
CA TYR A 259 22.95 0.53 1.57
C TYR A 259 21.43 0.64 1.36
N ALA A 260 20.71 1.42 2.18
CA ALA A 260 19.31 1.73 1.94
C ALA A 260 19.12 2.42 0.56
N ASN A 261 19.97 3.41 0.25
CA ASN A 261 19.99 4.04 -1.07
C ASN A 261 20.34 3.07 -2.20
N TYR A 262 21.34 2.21 -2.01
CA TYR A 262 21.80 1.25 -3.00
C TYR A 262 20.69 0.26 -3.38
N TYR A 263 20.10 -0.42 -2.40
CA TYR A 263 19.05 -1.42 -2.66
C TYR A 263 17.78 -0.79 -3.19
N GLY A 264 17.38 0.37 -2.64
CA GLY A 264 16.22 1.11 -3.12
C GLY A 264 16.42 1.59 -4.57
N SER A 265 17.58 2.17 -4.89
CA SER A 265 17.88 2.61 -6.26
C SER A 265 17.95 1.44 -7.24
N SER A 266 18.45 0.27 -6.79
CA SER A 266 18.47 -0.95 -7.60
C SER A 266 17.05 -1.45 -7.90
N LEU A 267 16.14 -1.44 -6.91
CA LEU A 267 14.72 -1.73 -7.12
C LEU A 267 14.08 -0.71 -8.07
N GLY A 268 14.37 0.58 -7.88
CA GLY A 268 13.86 1.65 -8.74
C GLY A 268 14.29 1.48 -10.20
N LYS A 269 15.56 1.16 -10.43
CA LYS A 269 16.10 0.87 -11.76
C LYS A 269 15.41 -0.33 -12.39
N TYR A 270 15.31 -1.44 -11.65
CA TYR A 270 14.64 -2.65 -12.10
C TYR A 270 13.18 -2.37 -12.48
N ALA A 271 12.45 -1.66 -11.61
CA ALA A 271 11.08 -1.27 -11.85
C ALA A 271 10.92 -0.40 -13.11
N TYR A 272 11.80 0.58 -13.29
CA TYR A 272 11.80 1.44 -14.49
C TYR A 272 11.93 0.64 -15.79
N GLU A 273 12.77 -0.38 -15.80
CA GLU A 273 13.04 -1.22 -16.97
C GLU A 273 11.92 -2.21 -17.30
N LEU A 274 11.03 -2.53 -16.33
CA LEU A 274 9.95 -3.50 -16.51
C LEU A 274 8.71 -2.95 -17.26
N THR A 275 8.53 -1.64 -17.38
CA THR A 275 7.31 -1.03 -17.98
C THR A 275 7.26 -1.12 -19.50
N LYS A 276 7.23 -2.34 -20.05
CA LYS A 276 7.30 -2.59 -21.51
C LYS A 276 5.95 -2.90 -22.15
N ASN A 277 4.98 -3.43 -21.38
CA ASN A 277 3.70 -3.86 -21.92
C ASN A 277 2.68 -2.69 -21.84
N LYS A 278 1.86 -2.55 -22.90
CA LYS A 278 0.78 -1.55 -22.93
C LYS A 278 -0.56 -2.23 -22.66
N SER A 279 -1.37 -1.63 -21.79
CA SER A 279 -2.76 -2.05 -21.60
C SER A 279 -3.63 -1.46 -22.70
N THR A 280 -4.49 -2.29 -23.27
CA THR A 280 -5.57 -1.84 -24.16
C THR A 280 -6.87 -1.57 -23.40
N SER A 281 -7.01 -2.16 -22.22
CA SER A 281 -8.15 -1.95 -21.32
C SER A 281 -8.03 -0.64 -20.56
N LYS A 282 -9.13 0.08 -20.46
CA LYS A 282 -9.29 1.32 -19.67
C LYS A 282 -10.34 1.17 -18.56
N ASN A 283 -10.62 -0.06 -18.16
CA ASN A 283 -11.62 -0.35 -17.14
C ASN A 283 -11.07 -0.07 -15.76
N ILE A 284 -11.95 0.42 -14.88
CA ILE A 284 -11.77 0.46 -13.44
C ILE A 284 -12.93 -0.36 -12.85
N PHE A 285 -12.59 -1.36 -12.08
CA PHE A 285 -13.53 -2.10 -11.26
C PHE A 285 -13.08 -2.03 -9.81
N PHE A 286 -14.00 -1.89 -8.87
CA PHE A 286 -13.71 -1.88 -7.45
C PHE A 286 -14.83 -2.58 -6.69
N THR A 287 -14.46 -3.46 -5.79
CA THR A 287 -15.37 -4.08 -4.82
C THR A 287 -14.66 -4.26 -3.49
N SER A 288 -15.38 -4.13 -2.38
CA SER A 288 -14.85 -4.37 -1.04
C SER A 288 -15.88 -5.02 -0.13
N ALA A 289 -15.40 -5.61 0.96
CA ALA A 289 -16.23 -6.17 2.01
C ALA A 289 -15.71 -5.75 3.39
N LYS A 290 -16.62 -5.30 4.25
CA LYS A 290 -16.37 -5.17 5.68
C LYS A 290 -16.36 -6.55 6.30
N VAL A 291 -15.33 -6.84 7.10
CA VAL A 291 -15.07 -8.15 7.68
C VAL A 291 -14.87 -8.01 9.18
N ASN A 292 -15.45 -8.93 9.96
CA ASN A 292 -15.23 -9.04 11.39
C ASN A 292 -14.36 -10.26 11.67
N PHE A 293 -13.15 -10.04 12.13
CA PHE A 293 -12.20 -11.09 12.51
C PHE A 293 -12.39 -11.47 13.98
N PRO A 294 -12.47 -12.76 14.34
CA PRO A 294 -12.40 -13.16 15.74
C PRO A 294 -11.09 -12.71 16.38
N LEU A 295 -11.16 -12.08 17.54
CA LEU A 295 -9.97 -11.70 18.32
C LEU A 295 -9.61 -12.83 19.28
N ALA A 296 -8.55 -13.55 18.98
CA ALA A 296 -8.05 -14.62 19.83
C ALA A 296 -6.95 -14.15 20.80
N ASN A 297 -6.29 -13.02 20.50
CA ASN A 297 -5.20 -12.48 21.32
C ASN A 297 -5.70 -11.38 22.28
N PRO A 298 -5.76 -11.65 23.59
CA PRO A 298 -6.29 -10.70 24.57
C PRO A 298 -5.37 -9.48 24.79
N SER A 299 -4.10 -9.52 24.38
CA SER A 299 -3.16 -8.42 24.54
C SER A 299 -3.63 -7.15 23.84
N PHE A 300 -4.29 -7.28 22.69
CA PHE A 300 -4.86 -6.13 21.98
C PHE A 300 -5.95 -5.42 22.79
N GLN A 301 -6.80 -6.19 23.51
CA GLN A 301 -7.80 -5.59 24.39
C GLN A 301 -7.17 -4.88 25.58
N MET A 302 -6.09 -5.44 26.15
CA MET A 302 -5.35 -4.82 27.25
C MET A 302 -4.71 -3.51 26.81
N LEU A 303 -4.02 -3.50 25.67
CA LEU A 303 -3.39 -2.29 25.10
C LEU A 303 -4.43 -1.21 24.77
N SER A 304 -5.60 -1.59 24.25
CA SER A 304 -6.70 -0.67 23.99
C SER A 304 -7.25 -0.06 25.29
N LYS A 305 -7.57 -0.89 26.29
CA LYS A 305 -8.07 -0.42 27.60
C LYS A 305 -7.07 0.48 28.34
N ALA A 306 -5.78 0.25 28.14
CA ALA A 306 -4.71 1.09 28.66
C ALA A 306 -4.53 2.40 27.85
N GLY A 307 -5.25 2.59 26.76
CA GLY A 307 -5.12 3.78 25.91
C GLY A 307 -3.84 3.81 25.04
N ILE A 308 -3.13 2.67 24.94
CA ILE A 308 -1.91 2.56 24.15
C ILE A 308 -2.25 2.51 22.66
N ILE A 309 -3.18 1.63 22.27
CA ILE A 309 -3.69 1.55 20.90
C ILE A 309 -5.07 2.23 20.85
N LYS A 310 -5.21 3.26 20.03
CA LYS A 310 -6.47 4.00 19.86
C LYS A 310 -7.42 3.28 18.91
N ARG A 311 -7.84 2.11 19.33
CA ARG A 311 -8.83 1.27 18.63
C ARG A 311 -9.61 0.44 19.63
N ASP A 312 -10.90 0.33 19.47
CA ASP A 312 -11.72 -0.59 20.27
C ASP A 312 -11.54 -2.04 19.76
N PHE A 313 -11.16 -2.93 20.69
CA PHE A 313 -11.02 -4.36 20.45
C PHE A 313 -12.05 -5.12 21.28
N GLY A 314 -13.16 -5.51 20.64
CA GLY A 314 -14.19 -6.37 21.23
C GLY A 314 -13.84 -7.86 21.15
N LYS A 315 -14.88 -8.71 21.03
CA LYS A 315 -14.69 -10.14 20.72
C LYS A 315 -14.28 -10.34 19.25
N THR A 316 -14.54 -9.34 18.43
CA THR A 316 -14.17 -9.28 17.02
C THR A 316 -13.51 -7.94 16.71
N VAL A 317 -12.74 -7.92 15.63
CA VAL A 317 -12.07 -6.74 15.09
C VAL A 317 -12.63 -6.48 13.69
N SER A 318 -13.28 -5.32 13.51
CA SER A 318 -13.80 -4.92 12.19
C SER A 318 -12.69 -4.35 11.32
N SER A 319 -12.64 -4.74 10.06
CA SER A 319 -11.72 -4.22 9.04
C SER A 319 -12.36 -4.29 7.66
N GLU A 320 -11.59 -4.03 6.61
CA GLU A 320 -12.04 -4.05 5.22
C GLU A 320 -11.05 -4.77 4.31
N ILE A 321 -11.59 -5.52 3.35
CA ILE A 321 -10.81 -6.17 2.29
C ILE A 321 -11.37 -5.69 0.96
N ALA A 322 -10.49 -5.32 0.02
CA ALA A 322 -10.86 -4.88 -1.31
C ALA A 322 -10.18 -5.70 -2.39
N TYR A 323 -10.89 -5.87 -3.51
CA TYR A 323 -10.37 -6.32 -4.78
C TYR A 323 -10.73 -5.30 -5.85
N PHE A 324 -9.80 -4.99 -6.74
CA PHE A 324 -10.05 -4.04 -7.82
C PHE A 324 -9.15 -4.30 -9.03
N THR A 325 -9.55 -3.76 -10.18
CA THR A 325 -8.75 -3.83 -11.40
C THR A 325 -8.55 -2.45 -12.01
N ILE A 326 -7.39 -2.25 -12.65
CA ILE A 326 -7.03 -1.07 -13.42
C ILE A 326 -6.46 -1.54 -14.75
N GLY A 327 -7.21 -1.36 -15.83
CA GLY A 327 -6.83 -1.94 -17.12
C GLY A 327 -6.74 -3.46 -17.01
N ASP A 328 -5.57 -4.01 -17.31
CA ASP A 328 -5.31 -5.46 -17.24
C ASP A 328 -4.72 -5.89 -15.88
N ALA A 329 -4.36 -4.96 -15.01
CA ALA A 329 -3.81 -5.24 -13.69
C ALA A 329 -4.90 -5.52 -12.66
N CYS A 330 -4.65 -6.44 -11.72
CA CYS A 330 -5.54 -6.71 -10.60
C CYS A 330 -4.84 -6.60 -9.25
N PHE A 331 -5.62 -6.23 -8.24
CA PHE A 331 -5.15 -5.84 -6.92
C PHE A 331 -6.02 -6.46 -5.84
N ALA A 332 -5.40 -6.95 -4.78
CA ALA A 332 -6.08 -7.37 -3.56
C ALA A 332 -5.40 -6.75 -2.34
N THR A 333 -6.20 -6.33 -1.35
CA THR A 333 -5.71 -5.78 -0.09
C THR A 333 -5.65 -6.85 0.99
N HIS A 334 -4.55 -6.85 1.74
CA HIS A 334 -4.38 -7.63 2.96
C HIS A 334 -4.22 -6.66 4.14
N PRO A 335 -5.12 -6.70 5.14
CA PRO A 335 -5.18 -5.69 6.21
C PRO A 335 -4.14 -5.93 7.31
N GLY A 336 -2.89 -6.15 6.96
CA GLY A 336 -1.77 -6.39 7.88
C GLY A 336 -0.57 -7.00 7.17
N GLU A 337 0.38 -7.50 7.96
CA GLU A 337 1.60 -8.16 7.49
C GLU A 337 1.30 -9.62 7.14
N SER A 338 0.81 -9.86 5.94
CA SER A 338 0.44 -11.20 5.48
C SER A 338 1.64 -12.03 5.05
N SER A 339 1.59 -13.34 5.31
CA SER A 339 2.62 -14.28 4.87
C SER A 339 2.65 -14.43 3.34
N PRO A 340 3.80 -14.82 2.75
CA PRO A 340 3.90 -15.13 1.32
C PRO A 340 2.91 -16.22 0.87
N ALA A 341 2.60 -17.18 1.73
CA ALA A 341 1.60 -18.20 1.45
C ALA A 341 0.23 -17.60 1.12
N LEU A 342 -0.21 -16.57 1.88
CA LEU A 342 -1.47 -15.87 1.58
C LEU A 342 -1.39 -15.10 0.26
N SER A 343 -0.26 -14.43 -0.01
CA SER A 343 -0.02 -13.73 -1.27
C SER A 343 -0.15 -14.67 -2.47
N LEU A 344 0.57 -15.79 -2.45
CA LEU A 344 0.56 -16.76 -3.54
C LEU A 344 -0.83 -17.40 -3.73
N ALA A 345 -1.52 -17.74 -2.64
CA ALA A 345 -2.88 -18.25 -2.67
C ALA A 345 -3.85 -17.20 -3.27
N THR A 346 -3.75 -15.93 -2.86
CA THR A 346 -4.56 -14.85 -3.43
C THR A 346 -4.30 -14.66 -4.92
N LYS A 347 -3.03 -14.63 -5.34
CA LYS A 347 -2.66 -14.52 -6.76
C LYS A 347 -3.18 -15.69 -7.60
N SER A 348 -3.32 -16.88 -7.03
CA SER A 348 -3.90 -18.03 -7.73
C SER A 348 -5.41 -17.91 -7.96
N LEU A 349 -6.12 -17.09 -7.16
CA LEU A 349 -7.53 -16.77 -7.38
C LEU A 349 -7.75 -15.75 -8.50
N MET A 350 -6.74 -14.96 -8.83
CA MET A 350 -6.81 -13.90 -9.83
C MET A 350 -6.58 -14.49 -11.22
N ASP A 351 -7.62 -14.46 -12.05
CA ASP A 351 -7.64 -15.18 -13.35
C ASP A 351 -7.18 -14.33 -14.56
N ASN A 352 -6.64 -13.15 -14.29
CA ASN A 352 -6.23 -12.25 -15.37
C ASN A 352 -4.77 -12.44 -15.78
N LYS A 353 -4.45 -12.01 -17.02
CA LYS A 353 -3.12 -12.14 -17.61
C LYS A 353 -2.18 -10.98 -17.28
N GLY A 354 -2.70 -9.92 -16.68
CA GLY A 354 -1.93 -8.74 -16.28
C GLY A 354 -1.21 -8.91 -14.95
N PRO A 355 -0.50 -7.86 -14.49
CA PRO A 355 0.18 -7.90 -13.21
C PRO A 355 -0.79 -8.05 -12.05
N LYS A 356 -0.37 -8.84 -11.06
CA LYS A 356 -1.12 -9.11 -9.83
C LYS A 356 -0.44 -8.40 -8.67
N PHE A 357 -1.17 -7.52 -8.01
CA PHE A 357 -0.71 -6.73 -6.88
C PHE A 357 -1.33 -7.26 -5.60
N ILE A 358 -0.50 -7.58 -4.61
CA ILE A 358 -0.94 -7.89 -3.25
C ILE A 358 -0.48 -6.75 -2.35
N LEU A 359 -1.43 -6.00 -1.82
CA LEU A 359 -1.17 -4.83 -0.99
C LEU A 359 -1.25 -5.22 0.48
N GLY A 360 -0.11 -5.47 1.09
CA GLY A 360 0.02 -5.63 2.54
C GLY A 360 -0.21 -4.30 3.26
N LEU A 361 -0.57 -4.35 4.55
CA LEU A 361 -0.84 -3.15 5.36
C LEU A 361 -1.76 -2.16 4.63
N SER A 362 -2.74 -2.71 3.95
CA SER A 362 -3.70 -1.96 3.16
C SER A 362 -5.10 -2.14 3.72
N GLN A 363 -5.83 -1.04 3.89
CA GLN A 363 -7.14 -0.90 4.54
C GLN A 363 -7.13 -1.16 6.05
N ASP A 364 -6.01 -1.60 6.64
CA ASP A 364 -5.77 -1.76 8.08
C ASP A 364 -4.31 -2.20 8.36
N ALA A 365 -3.94 -2.22 9.66
CA ALA A 365 -2.70 -2.75 10.18
C ALA A 365 -2.99 -3.69 11.37
N LEU A 366 -3.52 -4.88 11.09
CA LEU A 366 -3.94 -5.88 12.09
C LEU A 366 -2.77 -6.68 12.71
N GLY A 367 -1.51 -6.30 12.41
CA GLY A 367 -0.32 -7.08 12.75
C GLY A 367 -0.13 -8.27 11.81
N TYR A 368 0.51 -9.33 12.32
CA TYR A 368 0.88 -10.48 11.48
C TYR A 368 -0.31 -11.36 11.10
N ILE A 369 -0.38 -11.70 9.82
CA ILE A 369 -1.37 -12.61 9.23
C ILE A 369 -0.61 -13.84 8.71
N VAL A 370 -0.31 -14.76 9.62
CA VAL A 370 0.47 -15.97 9.37
C VAL A 370 -0.40 -17.22 9.30
N LYS A 371 0.16 -18.32 8.80
CA LYS A 371 -0.54 -19.61 8.70
C LYS A 371 -0.98 -20.11 10.09
N PRO A 372 -2.09 -20.84 10.19
CA PRO A 372 -2.53 -21.45 11.46
C PRO A 372 -1.45 -22.31 12.13
N SER A 373 -0.54 -22.92 11.35
CA SER A 373 0.58 -23.72 11.87
C SER A 373 1.55 -22.94 12.79
N PHE A 374 1.63 -21.61 12.67
CA PHE A 374 2.45 -20.79 13.56
C PHE A 374 1.90 -20.75 14.99
N PHE A 375 0.60 -20.94 15.18
CA PHE A 375 -0.06 -20.92 16.49
C PHE A 375 0.08 -22.26 17.24
N ASP A 376 0.58 -23.30 16.60
CA ASP A 376 0.96 -24.57 17.24
C ASP A 376 2.47 -24.57 17.51
N MET A 377 2.85 -24.27 18.75
CA MET A 377 4.24 -24.17 19.17
C MET A 377 5.00 -25.51 19.03
N SER A 378 4.32 -26.65 18.88
CA SER A 378 4.95 -27.96 18.62
C SER A 378 5.64 -28.01 17.25
N ASN A 379 5.24 -27.17 16.30
CA ASN A 379 5.85 -27.05 14.97
C ASN A 379 7.25 -26.41 15.00
N LYS A 380 7.64 -25.76 16.09
CA LYS A 380 8.95 -25.11 16.28
C LYS A 380 9.36 -24.18 15.13
N ILE A 381 8.38 -23.46 14.55
CA ILE A 381 8.65 -22.47 13.51
C ILE A 381 9.42 -21.30 14.15
N PRO A 382 10.56 -20.88 13.59
CA PRO A 382 11.33 -19.76 14.11
C PRO A 382 10.46 -18.50 14.28
N HIS A 383 10.63 -17.79 15.40
CA HIS A 383 9.91 -16.55 15.72
C HIS A 383 8.38 -16.64 15.81
N SER A 384 7.80 -17.84 15.80
CA SER A 384 6.34 -18.05 15.86
C SER A 384 5.71 -17.40 17.10
N GLU A 385 6.38 -17.44 18.26
CA GLU A 385 5.90 -16.81 19.49
C GLU A 385 5.69 -15.29 19.32
N TYR A 386 6.67 -14.59 18.75
CA TYR A 386 6.57 -13.16 18.47
C TYR A 386 5.48 -12.86 17.42
N LEU A 387 5.50 -13.57 16.29
CA LEU A 387 4.58 -13.32 15.18
C LEU A 387 3.12 -13.57 15.60
N THR A 388 2.86 -14.61 16.39
CA THR A 388 1.51 -14.89 16.90
C THR A 388 1.11 -13.98 18.05
N GLY A 389 2.09 -13.53 18.86
CA GLY A 389 1.90 -12.50 19.87
C GLY A 389 1.47 -11.14 19.32
N MET A 390 1.89 -10.85 18.09
CA MET A 390 1.52 -9.63 17.34
C MET A 390 0.44 -9.89 16.27
N SER A 391 -0.32 -10.97 16.40
CA SER A 391 -1.44 -11.35 15.52
C SER A 391 -2.76 -11.33 16.27
N ILE A 392 -3.85 -10.97 15.60
CA ILE A 392 -5.20 -11.04 16.18
C ILE A 392 -5.72 -12.48 16.31
N GLY A 393 -5.17 -13.45 15.56
CA GLY A 393 -5.48 -14.86 15.75
C GLY A 393 -5.42 -15.73 14.49
N PRO A 394 -5.50 -17.06 14.63
CA PRO A 394 -5.25 -18.03 13.58
C PRO A 394 -6.29 -18.07 12.46
N ALA A 395 -7.50 -17.57 12.70
CA ALA A 395 -8.57 -17.55 11.69
C ALA A 395 -8.39 -16.48 10.61
N THR A 396 -7.51 -15.48 10.85
CA THR A 396 -7.39 -14.27 10.03
C THR A 396 -7.08 -14.58 8.57
N MET A 397 -6.08 -15.43 8.34
CA MET A 397 -5.66 -15.80 6.98
C MET A 397 -6.79 -16.48 6.17
N GLY A 398 -7.51 -17.41 6.78
CA GLY A 398 -8.61 -18.14 6.13
C GLY A 398 -9.79 -17.24 5.78
N ILE A 399 -10.11 -16.29 6.66
CA ILE A 399 -11.19 -15.31 6.43
C ILE A 399 -10.82 -14.36 5.28
N ILE A 400 -9.59 -13.87 5.22
CA ILE A 400 -9.13 -13.02 4.11
C ILE A 400 -9.25 -13.77 2.78
N LEU A 401 -8.71 -14.99 2.72
CA LEU A 401 -8.72 -15.77 1.49
C LEU A 401 -10.14 -16.08 1.00
N SER A 402 -11.04 -16.48 1.89
CA SER A 402 -12.45 -16.74 1.55
C SER A 402 -13.19 -15.48 1.10
N THR A 403 -12.92 -14.33 1.74
CA THR A 403 -13.50 -13.05 1.35
C THR A 403 -13.01 -12.63 -0.05
N LEU A 404 -11.71 -12.73 -0.32
CA LEU A 404 -11.16 -12.41 -1.64
C LEU A 404 -11.68 -13.37 -2.71
N GLN A 405 -11.85 -14.65 -2.39
CA GLN A 405 -12.47 -15.62 -3.32
C GLN A 405 -13.90 -15.21 -3.71
N MET A 406 -14.66 -14.67 -2.77
CA MET A 406 -16.01 -14.14 -3.03
C MET A 406 -15.95 -12.87 -3.89
N LEU A 407 -15.08 -11.89 -3.54
CA LEU A 407 -14.96 -10.61 -4.24
C LEU A 407 -14.44 -10.75 -5.68
N ILE A 408 -13.56 -11.73 -5.93
CA ILE A 408 -12.96 -11.98 -7.26
C ILE A 408 -13.94 -12.69 -8.20
N LYS A 409 -14.84 -13.54 -7.66
CA LYS A 409 -15.81 -14.31 -8.45
C LYS A 409 -17.08 -13.56 -8.82
N ASN A 410 -17.39 -12.46 -8.12
CA ASN A 410 -18.53 -11.58 -8.38
C ASN A 410 -18.15 -10.44 -9.34
#